data_1e2695e8f154bd8ffbcc06356f4cc071
#
_entry.id   1e2695e8f154bd8ffbcc06356f4cc071
#
_cell.length_a   1.000
_cell.length_b   1.000
_cell.length_c   1.000
_cell.angle_alpha   90.00
_cell.angle_beta   90.00
_cell.angle_gamma   90.00
#
_symmetry.space_group_name_H-M   'P 1'
#
loop_
_entity.id
_entity.type
_entity.pdbx_description
1 polymer ?
#
loop_
_entity_poly.entity_id
_entity_poly.type
_entity_poly.pdbx_seq_one_letter_code
_entity_poly.pdbx_strand_id
1 'polypeptide(L)'
;MGRKVKRIVLAAALLIIVLFVVFVINQTIMVVTFADHIHPVFGSVVLGFLAVIYGLCIIIPVYLLVSMGPPLIPPGSEEGPEFTRYLNEMARRLSRNRIVGRQVVPSRDDIESAFQVLDAAANDTIKASAGRIFIATAISQNGKLDGIIVLAAQSKLVFDIARIYYQRPSIRNLLHLYTNVAVMVFFAVEMEDIDLSEIVQPVLTGILGSAAGAIPGFQVASMILVSSVLSGSSNAFLTLRVGAIAKQYCLSLTEPSRRAVRRSATIEATKMLGSIVADGSRKVYGALWSSSQSTMENIFTDISARIKNVCADIVNRFKTRPQDREP
;
A
#
# COMPACT_ATOMS: atom_id res chain seq x y z
N MET A 1 -8.48 -19.03 7.32
CA MET A 1 -7.23 -19.81 7.17
C MET A 1 -7.34 -21.06 8.04
N GLY A 2 -7.40 -22.26 7.42
CA GLY A 2 -7.60 -23.52 8.16
C GLY A 2 -6.46 -23.78 9.16
N ARG A 3 -6.77 -24.38 10.31
CA ARG A 3 -5.78 -24.69 11.37
C ARG A 3 -4.53 -25.43 10.83
N LYS A 4 -4.67 -26.22 9.77
CA LYS A 4 -3.55 -26.93 9.10
C LYS A 4 -2.58 -25.96 8.42
N VAL A 5 -3.08 -24.99 7.66
CA VAL A 5 -2.25 -23.99 6.96
C VAL A 5 -1.49 -23.11 7.96
N LYS A 6 -2.14 -22.70 9.06
CA LYS A 6 -1.49 -21.94 10.13
C LYS A 6 -0.33 -22.72 10.78
N ARG A 7 -0.48 -24.04 10.97
CA ARG A 7 0.60 -24.90 11.50
C ARG A 7 1.76 -25.05 10.51
N ILE A 8 1.47 -25.21 9.21
CA ILE A 8 2.50 -25.31 8.17
C ILE A 8 3.31 -24.01 8.07
N VAL A 9 2.64 -22.86 8.06
CA VAL A 9 3.30 -21.54 8.04
C VAL A 9 4.15 -21.32 9.29
N LEU A 10 3.63 -21.71 10.46
CA LEU A 10 4.40 -21.63 11.72
C LEU A 10 5.63 -22.54 11.70
N ALA A 11 5.48 -23.78 11.22
CA ALA A 11 6.59 -24.73 11.10
C ALA A 11 7.65 -24.24 10.10
N ALA A 12 7.24 -23.70 8.96
CA ALA A 12 8.15 -23.12 7.98
C ALA A 12 8.90 -21.90 8.55
N ALA A 13 8.18 -21.01 9.25
CA ALA A 13 8.81 -19.86 9.92
C ALA A 13 9.82 -20.30 10.99
N LEU A 14 9.47 -21.30 11.81
CA LEU A 14 10.37 -21.86 12.81
C LEU A 14 11.63 -22.45 12.16
N LEU A 15 11.46 -23.21 11.06
CA LEU A 15 12.58 -23.80 10.31
C LEU A 15 13.52 -22.71 9.78
N ILE A 16 12.98 -21.64 9.20
CA ILE A 16 13.77 -20.51 8.69
C ILE A 16 14.57 -19.86 9.84
N ILE A 17 13.94 -19.67 11.01
CA ILE A 17 14.61 -19.09 12.17
C ILE A 17 15.77 -20.02 12.63
N VAL A 18 15.53 -21.32 12.71
CA VAL A 18 16.57 -22.30 13.10
C VAL A 18 17.72 -22.27 12.11
N LEU A 19 17.46 -22.31 10.82
CA LEU A 19 18.50 -22.22 9.78
C LEU A 19 19.28 -20.91 9.86
N PHE A 20 18.59 -19.80 10.14
CA PHE A 20 19.25 -18.50 10.31
C PHE A 20 20.16 -18.48 11.53
N VAL A 21 19.72 -19.04 12.66
CA VAL A 21 20.55 -19.17 13.89
C VAL A 21 21.79 -20.03 13.62
N VAL A 22 21.63 -21.18 12.96
CA VAL A 22 22.76 -22.05 12.57
C VAL A 22 23.72 -21.31 11.65
N PHE A 23 23.21 -20.56 10.68
CA PHE A 23 24.02 -19.72 9.81
C PHE A 23 24.83 -18.68 10.58
N VAL A 24 24.19 -17.93 11.51
CA VAL A 24 24.86 -16.93 12.35
C VAL A 24 25.96 -17.55 13.20
N ILE A 25 25.68 -18.71 13.84
CA ILE A 25 26.68 -19.44 14.63
C ILE A 25 27.88 -19.85 13.76
N ASN A 26 27.63 -20.40 12.57
CA ASN A 26 28.70 -20.82 11.67
C ASN A 26 29.54 -19.62 11.20
N GLN A 27 28.93 -18.48 10.85
CA GLN A 27 29.66 -17.27 10.50
C GLN A 27 30.48 -16.73 11.68
N THR A 28 29.93 -16.78 12.89
CA THR A 28 30.64 -16.36 14.10
C THR A 28 31.89 -17.22 14.33
N ILE A 29 31.77 -18.55 14.21
CA ILE A 29 32.91 -19.47 14.35
C ILE A 29 33.97 -19.14 13.32
N MET A 30 33.61 -18.93 12.04
CA MET A 30 34.56 -18.59 10.99
C MET A 30 35.34 -17.30 11.31
N VAL A 31 34.64 -16.24 11.75
CA VAL A 31 35.27 -14.96 12.07
C VAL A 31 36.20 -15.07 13.28
N VAL A 32 35.77 -15.78 14.32
CA VAL A 32 36.56 -16.00 15.54
C VAL A 32 37.81 -16.85 15.24
N THR A 33 37.65 -17.96 14.49
CA THR A 33 38.74 -18.80 14.08
C THR A 33 39.78 -18.05 13.23
N PHE A 34 39.31 -17.19 12.33
CA PHE A 34 40.21 -16.32 11.55
C PHE A 34 40.99 -15.35 12.46
N ALA A 35 40.30 -14.75 13.47
CA ALA A 35 40.92 -13.85 14.43
C ALA A 35 41.96 -14.58 15.32
N ASP A 36 41.66 -15.82 15.73
CA ASP A 36 42.60 -16.67 16.51
C ASP A 36 43.90 -17.02 15.77
N HIS A 37 43.85 -17.12 14.43
CA HIS A 37 45.05 -17.31 13.62
C HIS A 37 45.99 -16.11 13.64
N ILE A 38 45.53 -14.93 13.95
CA ILE A 38 46.34 -13.71 14.09
C ILE A 38 46.98 -13.67 15.48
N HIS A 39 46.15 -13.89 16.52
CA HIS A 39 46.61 -13.96 17.91
C HIS A 39 45.54 -14.60 18.80
N PRO A 40 45.86 -15.54 19.72
CA PRO A 40 44.90 -16.28 20.54
C PRO A 40 43.96 -15.38 21.39
N VAL A 41 44.48 -14.23 21.85
CA VAL A 41 43.65 -13.26 22.63
C VAL A 41 42.68 -12.48 21.73
N PHE A 42 43.00 -12.34 20.44
CA PHE A 42 42.22 -11.54 19.51
C PHE A 42 40.88 -12.22 19.18
N GLY A 43 40.85 -13.55 19.05
CA GLY A 43 39.60 -14.30 18.88
C GLY A 43 38.63 -14.15 20.04
N SER A 44 39.13 -14.16 21.27
CA SER A 44 38.30 -13.94 22.45
C SER A 44 37.71 -12.52 22.50
N VAL A 45 38.48 -11.53 22.12
CA VAL A 45 38.02 -10.12 22.03
C VAL A 45 36.94 -9.97 20.95
N VAL A 46 37.15 -10.57 19.78
CA VAL A 46 36.18 -10.56 18.68
C VAL A 46 34.88 -11.27 19.07
N LEU A 47 34.98 -12.42 19.74
CA LEU A 47 33.81 -13.13 20.24
C LEU A 47 33.00 -12.28 21.24
N GLY A 48 33.68 -11.63 22.19
CA GLY A 48 33.02 -10.72 23.14
C GLY A 48 32.33 -9.54 22.45
N PHE A 49 32.98 -8.95 21.46
CA PHE A 49 32.42 -7.86 20.68
C PHE A 49 31.17 -8.30 19.88
N LEU A 50 31.22 -9.45 19.21
CA LEU A 50 30.07 -10.02 18.50
C LEU A 50 28.92 -10.35 19.44
N ALA A 51 29.19 -10.91 20.63
CA ALA A 51 28.18 -11.20 21.63
C ALA A 51 27.45 -9.93 22.10
N VAL A 52 28.18 -8.82 22.29
CA VAL A 52 27.58 -7.53 22.62
C VAL A 52 26.70 -7.04 21.48
N ILE A 53 27.19 -7.10 20.21
CA ILE A 53 26.39 -6.69 19.05
C ILE A 53 25.11 -7.52 18.95
N TYR A 54 25.17 -8.84 19.06
CA TYR A 54 24.00 -9.70 19.01
C TYR A 54 23.03 -9.43 20.16
N GLY A 55 23.58 -9.22 21.37
CA GLY A 55 22.78 -8.81 22.52
C GLY A 55 22.03 -7.49 22.26
N LEU A 56 22.70 -6.48 21.76
CA LEU A 56 22.08 -5.19 21.41
C LEU A 56 21.04 -5.33 20.29
N CYS A 57 21.32 -6.13 19.26
CA CYS A 57 20.39 -6.40 18.17
C CYS A 57 19.10 -7.09 18.63
N ILE A 58 19.13 -7.83 19.74
CA ILE A 58 17.95 -8.47 20.34
C ILE A 58 17.30 -7.54 21.37
N ILE A 59 18.09 -6.99 22.29
CA ILE A 59 17.58 -6.21 23.43
C ILE A 59 16.92 -4.91 22.97
N ILE A 60 17.51 -4.20 22.00
CA ILE A 60 16.96 -2.91 21.54
C ILE A 60 15.57 -3.07 20.91
N PRO A 61 15.33 -3.97 19.93
CA PRO A 61 13.99 -4.17 19.37
C PRO A 61 12.98 -4.67 20.41
N VAL A 62 13.37 -5.60 21.29
CA VAL A 62 12.51 -6.12 22.34
C VAL A 62 12.13 -5.00 23.31
N TYR A 63 13.11 -4.21 23.78
CA TYR A 63 12.86 -3.07 24.65
C TYR A 63 11.93 -2.04 24.00
N LEU A 64 12.18 -1.70 22.73
CA LEU A 64 11.31 -0.80 21.96
C LEU A 64 9.88 -1.35 21.85
N LEU A 65 9.71 -2.65 21.56
CA LEU A 65 8.40 -3.27 21.47
C LEU A 65 7.66 -3.31 22.81
N VAL A 66 8.35 -3.58 23.90
CA VAL A 66 7.75 -3.65 25.25
C VAL A 66 7.43 -2.26 25.79
N SER A 67 8.32 -1.29 25.57
CA SER A 67 8.12 0.10 26.04
C SER A 67 7.02 0.86 25.33
N MET A 68 6.58 0.38 24.14
CA MET A 68 5.47 0.97 23.42
C MET A 68 4.14 0.57 24.02
N GLY A 69 3.26 1.56 24.25
CA GLY A 69 1.88 1.34 24.67
C GLY A 69 1.09 0.44 23.70
N PRO A 70 -0.05 -0.11 24.11
CA PRO A 70 -0.89 -0.94 23.26
C PRO A 70 -1.32 -0.17 22.01
N PRO A 71 -1.50 -0.86 20.88
CA PRO A 71 -2.03 -0.21 19.66
C PRO A 71 -3.46 0.25 19.96
N LEU A 72 -3.84 1.39 19.37
CA LEU A 72 -5.21 1.85 19.41
C LEU A 72 -6.03 1.04 18.40
N ILE A 73 -6.69 0.01 18.89
CA ILE A 73 -7.53 -0.88 18.07
C ILE A 73 -8.98 -0.45 18.26
N PRO A 74 -9.74 -0.27 17.17
CA PRO A 74 -11.17 0.00 17.25
C PRO A 74 -11.89 -1.14 17.99
N PRO A 75 -12.84 -0.84 18.90
CA PRO A 75 -13.63 -1.87 19.57
C PRO A 75 -14.61 -2.54 18.59
N GLY A 76 -15.06 -3.75 18.94
CA GLY A 76 -16.01 -4.51 18.11
C GLY A 76 -17.43 -3.97 18.14
N SER A 77 -17.79 -3.08 19.09
CA SER A 77 -19.12 -2.47 19.22
C SER A 77 -19.02 -0.97 19.49
N GLU A 78 -20.07 -0.23 19.11
CA GLU A 78 -20.20 1.21 19.36
C GLU A 78 -20.73 1.51 20.77
N GLU A 79 -20.95 0.51 21.60
CA GLU A 79 -21.51 0.64 22.95
C GLU A 79 -20.51 0.18 24.01
N GLY A 80 -20.57 0.83 25.18
CA GLY A 80 -19.82 0.41 26.34
C GLY A 80 -18.58 1.26 26.67
N PRO A 81 -17.93 0.95 27.81
CA PRO A 81 -16.81 1.74 28.31
C PRO A 81 -15.56 1.68 27.44
N GLU A 82 -15.41 0.63 26.64
CA GLU A 82 -14.28 0.48 25.72
C GLU A 82 -14.38 1.47 24.56
N PHE A 83 -15.56 1.66 24.01
CA PHE A 83 -15.81 2.64 22.95
C PHE A 83 -15.57 4.07 23.44
N THR A 84 -16.06 4.39 24.65
CA THR A 84 -15.83 5.71 25.26
C THR A 84 -14.34 5.98 25.49
N ARG A 85 -13.57 5.00 25.95
CA ARG A 85 -12.11 5.12 26.09
C ARG A 85 -11.43 5.32 24.75
N TYR A 86 -11.87 4.59 23.73
CA TYR A 86 -11.37 4.72 22.36
C TYR A 86 -11.61 6.12 21.80
N LEU A 87 -12.84 6.67 21.93
CA LEU A 87 -13.17 8.02 21.49
C LEU A 87 -12.33 9.08 22.20
N ASN A 88 -12.15 8.97 23.53
CA ASN A 88 -11.34 9.89 24.32
C ASN A 88 -9.87 9.90 23.84
N GLU A 89 -9.26 8.73 23.61
CA GLU A 89 -7.89 8.63 23.12
C GLU A 89 -7.77 9.13 21.67
N MET A 90 -8.77 8.83 20.82
CA MET A 90 -8.82 9.30 19.45
C MET A 90 -8.95 10.84 19.40
N ALA A 91 -9.86 11.43 20.14
CA ALA A 91 -10.04 12.87 20.23
C ALA A 91 -8.74 13.55 20.71
N ARG A 92 -8.07 12.98 21.72
CA ARG A 92 -6.79 13.48 22.21
C ARG A 92 -5.68 13.46 21.15
N ARG A 93 -5.63 12.42 20.32
CA ARG A 93 -4.66 12.30 19.21
C ARG A 93 -4.97 13.29 18.10
N LEU A 94 -6.24 13.38 17.69
CA LEU A 94 -6.70 14.31 16.65
C LEU A 94 -6.50 15.78 17.05
N SER A 95 -6.74 16.14 18.32
CA SER A 95 -6.49 17.50 18.84
C SER A 95 -5.02 17.89 18.75
N ARG A 96 -4.10 16.94 18.75
CA ARG A 96 -2.66 17.17 18.57
C ARG A 96 -2.23 17.16 17.11
N ASN A 97 -3.14 16.78 16.22
CA ASN A 97 -2.84 16.66 14.80
C ASN A 97 -2.76 18.05 14.15
N ARG A 98 -1.60 18.36 13.54
CA ARG A 98 -1.34 19.66 12.91
C ARG A 98 -2.26 19.95 11.73
N ILE A 99 -2.73 18.91 11.02
CA ILE A 99 -3.63 19.07 9.87
C ILE A 99 -5.03 19.41 10.34
N VAL A 100 -5.49 18.80 11.45
CA VAL A 100 -6.80 19.12 12.07
C VAL A 100 -6.80 20.52 12.67
N GLY A 101 -5.71 20.93 13.35
CA GLY A 101 -5.44 22.30 13.80
C GLY A 101 -6.44 22.85 14.84
N ARG A 102 -7.31 22.00 15.42
CA ARG A 102 -8.31 22.37 16.42
C ARG A 102 -8.45 21.31 17.52
N GLN A 103 -9.05 21.72 18.64
CA GLN A 103 -9.49 20.78 19.66
C GLN A 103 -10.63 19.92 19.12
N VAL A 104 -10.58 18.62 19.40
CA VAL A 104 -11.60 17.63 19.00
C VAL A 104 -12.25 17.11 20.28
N VAL A 105 -13.57 17.20 20.32
CA VAL A 105 -14.38 16.65 21.43
C VAL A 105 -14.50 15.13 21.26
N PRO A 106 -14.49 14.34 22.35
CA PRO A 106 -14.64 12.89 22.26
C PRO A 106 -16.10 12.48 21.96
N SER A 107 -16.63 13.00 20.85
CA SER A 107 -17.90 12.62 20.26
C SER A 107 -17.69 12.03 18.87
N ARG A 108 -18.58 11.15 18.45
CA ARG A 108 -18.52 10.53 17.12
C ARG A 108 -18.47 11.59 16.02
N ASP A 109 -19.42 12.53 16.05
CA ASP A 109 -19.61 13.53 14.98
C ASP A 109 -18.37 14.44 14.84
N ASP A 110 -17.77 14.86 15.95
CA ASP A 110 -16.60 15.74 15.90
C ASP A 110 -15.34 15.00 15.45
N ILE A 111 -15.19 13.73 15.82
CA ILE A 111 -14.11 12.86 15.34
C ILE A 111 -14.28 12.59 13.83
N GLU A 112 -15.49 12.28 13.35
CA GLU A 112 -15.76 12.07 11.92
C GLU A 112 -15.51 13.36 11.12
N SER A 113 -15.86 14.52 11.65
CA SER A 113 -15.55 15.80 11.01
C SER A 113 -14.02 16.07 10.92
N ALA A 114 -13.28 15.71 11.96
CA ALA A 114 -11.82 15.78 11.94
C ALA A 114 -11.22 14.80 10.92
N PHE A 115 -11.79 13.61 10.78
CA PHE A 115 -11.38 12.64 9.77
C PHE A 115 -11.61 13.14 8.34
N GLN A 116 -12.68 13.88 8.05
CA GLN A 116 -12.91 14.47 6.72
C GLN A 116 -11.79 15.41 6.30
N VAL A 117 -11.23 16.20 7.25
CA VAL A 117 -10.07 17.05 6.98
C VAL A 117 -8.83 16.24 6.62
N LEU A 118 -8.60 15.13 7.33
CA LEU A 118 -7.46 14.24 7.07
C LEU A 118 -7.64 13.43 5.78
N ASP A 119 -8.87 13.13 5.41
CA ASP A 119 -9.20 12.34 4.20
C ASP A 119 -8.70 13.02 2.92
N ALA A 120 -8.82 14.34 2.81
CA ALA A 120 -8.29 15.10 1.69
C ALA A 120 -6.77 14.94 1.56
N ALA A 121 -6.02 15.13 2.65
CA ALA A 121 -4.57 14.97 2.65
C ALA A 121 -4.13 13.52 2.37
N ALA A 122 -4.88 12.54 2.87
CA ALA A 122 -4.63 11.14 2.60
C ALA A 122 -4.87 10.80 1.12
N ASN A 123 -5.97 11.29 0.54
CA ASN A 123 -6.29 11.08 -0.88
C ASN A 123 -5.25 11.70 -1.81
N ASP A 124 -4.74 12.89 -1.49
CA ASP A 124 -3.67 13.53 -2.26
C ASP A 124 -2.36 12.71 -2.20
N THR A 125 -2.04 12.19 -1.01
CA THR A 125 -0.86 11.32 -0.81
C THR A 125 -0.99 10.01 -1.60
N ILE A 126 -2.17 9.40 -1.59
CA ILE A 126 -2.49 8.17 -2.33
C ILE A 126 -2.36 8.41 -3.85
N LYS A 127 -2.99 9.47 -4.37
CA LYS A 127 -2.91 9.84 -5.80
C LYS A 127 -1.48 10.13 -6.23
N ALA A 128 -0.75 10.92 -5.46
CA ALA A 128 0.64 11.25 -5.76
C ALA A 128 1.54 10.01 -5.78
N SER A 129 1.34 9.05 -4.86
CA SER A 129 2.08 7.80 -4.83
C SER A 129 1.74 6.91 -6.03
N ALA A 130 0.47 6.73 -6.33
CA ALA A 130 0.01 5.94 -7.46
C ALA A 130 0.46 6.54 -8.81
N GLY A 131 0.44 7.87 -8.95
CA GLY A 131 0.94 8.55 -10.14
C GLY A 131 2.45 8.34 -10.36
N ARG A 132 3.25 8.38 -9.29
CA ARG A 132 4.68 8.05 -9.38
C ARG A 132 4.92 6.60 -9.79
N ILE A 133 4.16 5.66 -9.22
CA ILE A 133 4.24 4.24 -9.57
C ILE A 133 3.82 4.01 -11.02
N PHE A 134 2.72 4.64 -11.46
CA PHE A 134 2.31 4.57 -12.86
C PHE A 134 3.47 4.92 -13.80
N ILE A 135 4.09 6.09 -13.62
CA ILE A 135 5.17 6.56 -14.47
C ILE A 135 6.39 5.63 -14.38
N ALA A 136 6.80 5.24 -13.17
CA ALA A 136 7.95 4.38 -12.96
C ALA A 136 7.80 3.05 -13.66
N THR A 137 6.63 2.39 -13.53
CA THR A 137 6.38 1.07 -14.11
C THR A 137 6.00 1.11 -15.59
N ALA A 138 5.43 2.22 -16.08
CA ALA A 138 5.16 2.42 -17.51
C ALA A 138 6.44 2.65 -18.31
N ILE A 139 7.47 3.25 -17.72
CA ILE A 139 8.75 3.52 -18.40
C ILE A 139 9.72 2.34 -18.21
N SER A 140 9.65 1.64 -17.09
CA SER A 140 10.51 0.49 -16.80
C SER A 140 10.11 -0.70 -17.68
N GLN A 141 11.12 -1.34 -18.29
CA GLN A 141 10.93 -2.58 -19.05
C GLN A 141 11.40 -3.83 -18.27
N ASN A 142 11.71 -3.67 -16.98
CA ASN A 142 12.26 -4.73 -16.14
C ASN A 142 11.30 -5.15 -15.03
N GLY A 143 10.36 -6.06 -15.33
CA GLY A 143 9.31 -6.49 -14.43
C GLY A 143 9.74 -7.01 -13.05
N LYS A 144 10.99 -7.49 -12.88
CA LYS A 144 11.49 -7.93 -11.58
C LYS A 144 11.84 -6.76 -10.66
N LEU A 145 12.47 -5.72 -11.21
CA LEU A 145 12.77 -4.49 -10.47
C LEU A 145 11.49 -3.71 -10.15
N ASP A 146 10.52 -3.73 -11.05
CA ASP A 146 9.23 -3.08 -10.85
C ASP A 146 8.51 -3.59 -9.62
N GLY A 147 8.48 -4.91 -9.38
CA GLY A 147 7.86 -5.50 -8.20
C GLY A 147 8.46 -4.99 -6.88
N ILE A 148 9.79 -4.87 -6.81
CA ILE A 148 10.48 -4.36 -5.62
C ILE A 148 10.18 -2.88 -5.40
N ILE A 149 10.22 -2.07 -6.47
CA ILE A 149 9.92 -0.64 -6.43
C ILE A 149 8.47 -0.40 -5.97
N VAL A 150 7.54 -1.16 -6.54
CA VAL A 150 6.11 -1.08 -6.18
C VAL A 150 5.90 -1.45 -4.71
N LEU A 151 6.49 -2.56 -4.24
CA LEU A 151 6.38 -2.98 -2.84
C LEU A 151 6.97 -1.95 -1.87
N ALA A 152 8.14 -1.40 -2.17
CA ALA A 152 8.75 -0.35 -1.37
C ALA A 152 7.90 0.93 -1.33
N ALA A 153 7.36 1.35 -2.47
CA ALA A 153 6.50 2.52 -2.56
C ALA A 153 5.16 2.32 -1.84
N GLN A 154 4.56 1.13 -1.94
CA GLN A 154 3.33 0.79 -1.21
C GLN A 154 3.58 0.74 0.30
N SER A 155 4.71 0.17 0.74
CA SER A 155 5.10 0.19 2.15
C SER A 155 5.26 1.62 2.66
N LYS A 156 5.96 2.46 1.90
CA LYS A 156 6.08 3.89 2.23
C LYS A 156 4.72 4.60 2.28
N LEU A 157 3.83 4.32 1.34
CA LEU A 157 2.49 4.89 1.30
C LEU A 157 1.68 4.55 2.56
N VAL A 158 1.68 3.29 3.01
CA VAL A 158 1.01 2.88 4.26
C VAL A 158 1.56 3.65 5.45
N PHE A 159 2.89 3.84 5.52
CA PHE A 159 3.52 4.65 6.56
C PHE A 159 3.11 6.12 6.49
N ASP A 160 3.12 6.72 5.30
CA ASP A 160 2.75 8.13 5.11
C ASP A 160 1.28 8.38 5.51
N ILE A 161 0.36 7.45 5.17
CA ILE A 161 -1.03 7.49 5.60
C ILE A 161 -1.13 7.38 7.12
N ALA A 162 -0.44 6.43 7.74
CA ALA A 162 -0.44 6.30 9.20
C ALA A 162 0.08 7.60 9.88
N ARG A 163 1.04 8.31 9.28
CA ARG A 163 1.51 9.60 9.79
C ARG A 163 0.49 10.72 9.66
N ILE A 164 -0.33 10.72 8.63
CA ILE A 164 -1.41 11.70 8.47
C ILE A 164 -2.39 11.58 9.63
N TYR A 165 -2.82 10.36 9.95
CA TYR A 165 -3.82 10.12 11.00
C TYR A 165 -3.24 10.13 12.42
N TYR A 166 -2.08 9.54 12.64
CA TYR A 166 -1.51 9.34 13.97
C TYR A 166 -0.34 10.27 14.28
N GLN A 167 0.14 11.06 13.33
CA GLN A 167 1.33 11.94 13.38
C GLN A 167 2.63 11.22 13.76
N ARG A 168 2.62 10.47 14.85
CA ARG A 168 3.74 9.64 15.34
C ARG A 168 3.20 8.24 15.61
N PRO A 169 2.98 7.43 14.57
CA PRO A 169 2.51 6.08 14.78
C PRO A 169 3.56 5.27 15.55
N SER A 170 3.13 4.55 16.60
CA SER A 170 4.01 3.59 17.27
C SER A 170 4.31 2.42 16.32
N ILE A 171 5.47 1.75 16.50
CA ILE A 171 5.83 0.57 15.70
C ILE A 171 4.72 -0.50 15.81
N ARG A 172 4.11 -0.62 16.97
CA ARG A 172 3.01 -1.56 17.21
C ARG A 172 1.75 -1.21 16.39
N ASN A 173 1.40 0.08 16.31
CA ASN A 173 0.31 0.55 15.42
C ASN A 173 0.65 0.30 13.95
N LEU A 174 1.89 0.54 13.55
CA LEU A 174 2.35 0.27 12.18
C LEU A 174 2.30 -1.22 11.86
N LEU A 175 2.80 -2.10 12.72
CA LEU A 175 2.75 -3.54 12.52
C LEU A 175 1.30 -4.04 12.40
N HIS A 176 0.40 -3.55 13.25
CA HIS A 176 -1.03 -3.87 13.16
C HIS A 176 -1.63 -3.42 11.82
N LEU A 177 -1.34 -2.17 11.41
CA LEU A 177 -1.81 -1.63 10.14
C LEU A 177 -1.24 -2.41 8.95
N TYR A 178 0.08 -2.65 8.90
CA TYR A 178 0.72 -3.42 7.84
C TYR A 178 0.19 -4.84 7.73
N THR A 179 -0.02 -5.50 8.86
CA THR A 179 -0.59 -6.86 8.89
C THR A 179 -2.00 -6.87 8.31
N ASN A 180 -2.86 -5.92 8.69
CA ASN A 180 -4.22 -5.84 8.17
C ASN A 180 -4.23 -5.50 6.67
N VAL A 181 -3.41 -4.54 6.23
CA VAL A 181 -3.29 -4.18 4.81
C VAL A 181 -2.75 -5.37 4.01
N ALA A 182 -1.69 -6.04 4.46
CA ALA A 182 -1.11 -7.19 3.79
C ALA A 182 -2.12 -8.34 3.66
N VAL A 183 -2.82 -8.67 4.75
CA VAL A 183 -3.88 -9.69 4.71
C VAL A 183 -4.96 -9.33 3.70
N MET A 184 -5.38 -8.05 3.65
CA MET A 184 -6.41 -7.60 2.73
C MET A 184 -5.96 -7.58 1.27
N VAL A 185 -4.70 -7.28 1.00
CA VAL A 185 -4.16 -7.19 -0.37
C VAL A 185 -3.78 -8.56 -0.91
N PHE A 186 -3.03 -9.35 -0.12
CA PHE A 186 -2.47 -10.62 -0.60
C PHE A 186 -3.42 -11.81 -0.50
N PHE A 187 -4.25 -11.90 0.56
CA PHE A 187 -5.22 -12.99 0.68
C PHE A 187 -6.52 -12.75 -0.09
N ALA A 188 -6.76 -11.53 -0.56
CA ALA A 188 -7.93 -11.24 -1.39
C ALA A 188 -7.77 -11.73 -2.83
N VAL A 189 -6.55 -11.94 -3.31
CA VAL A 189 -6.29 -12.43 -4.67
C VAL A 189 -6.86 -13.84 -4.91
N GLU A 190 -6.96 -14.67 -3.86
CA GLU A 190 -7.52 -16.02 -3.98
C GLU A 190 -9.05 -16.11 -3.84
N MET A 191 -9.72 -15.04 -3.35
CA MET A 191 -11.14 -15.11 -3.00
C MET A 191 -12.03 -14.06 -3.68
N GLU A 192 -11.48 -13.22 -4.52
CA GLU A 192 -12.28 -12.19 -5.22
C GLU A 192 -12.34 -12.46 -6.72
N ASP A 193 -13.57 -12.59 -7.22
CA ASP A 193 -13.95 -12.50 -8.63
C ASP A 193 -13.71 -11.08 -9.24
N ILE A 194 -12.75 -10.32 -8.73
CA ILE A 194 -12.37 -9.03 -9.34
C ILE A 194 -11.20 -9.32 -10.28
N ASP A 195 -11.56 -9.63 -11.51
CA ASP A 195 -10.58 -9.67 -12.57
C ASP A 195 -10.04 -8.24 -12.80
N LEU A 196 -8.76 -8.01 -12.49
CA LEU A 196 -8.07 -6.75 -12.76
C LEU A 196 -8.25 -6.34 -14.23
N SER A 197 -8.41 -7.31 -15.13
CA SER A 197 -8.69 -7.07 -16.53
C SER A 197 -10.05 -6.40 -16.75
N GLU A 198 -11.09 -6.70 -15.96
CA GLU A 198 -12.39 -6.03 -16.05
C GLU A 198 -12.32 -4.53 -15.72
N ILE A 199 -11.34 -4.12 -14.90
CA ILE A 199 -11.15 -2.70 -14.54
C ILE A 199 -10.18 -2.00 -15.49
N VAL A 200 -9.12 -2.67 -15.88
CA VAL A 200 -8.04 -2.05 -16.65
C VAL A 200 -8.27 -2.14 -18.17
N GLN A 201 -8.85 -3.24 -18.68
CA GLN A 201 -9.14 -3.39 -20.10
C GLN A 201 -10.07 -2.31 -20.69
N PRO A 202 -11.19 -1.93 -20.03
CA PRO A 202 -12.03 -0.85 -20.57
C PRO A 202 -11.32 0.50 -20.62
N VAL A 203 -10.40 0.74 -19.67
CA VAL A 203 -9.55 1.95 -19.66
C VAL A 203 -8.59 1.91 -20.84
N LEU A 204 -8.02 0.74 -21.15
CA LEU A 204 -7.13 0.55 -22.29
C LEU A 204 -7.85 0.64 -23.64
N THR A 205 -9.04 0.04 -23.76
CA THR A 205 -9.83 0.14 -25.00
C THR A 205 -10.25 1.58 -25.28
N GLY A 206 -10.51 2.39 -24.24
CA GLY A 206 -10.74 3.82 -24.37
C GLY A 206 -9.52 4.57 -24.94
N ILE A 207 -8.31 4.17 -24.57
CA ILE A 207 -7.05 4.74 -25.08
C ILE A 207 -6.78 4.28 -26.50
N LEU A 208 -6.92 2.98 -26.78
CA LEU A 208 -6.62 2.37 -28.07
C LEU A 208 -7.60 2.80 -29.18
N GLY A 209 -8.90 2.86 -28.85
CA GLY A 209 -9.92 3.26 -29.82
C GLY A 209 -9.74 4.69 -30.36
N SER A 210 -9.08 5.54 -29.59
CA SER A 210 -8.78 6.94 -30.03
C SER A 210 -7.47 7.04 -30.81
N ALA A 211 -6.51 6.15 -30.56
CA ALA A 211 -5.16 6.23 -31.15
C ALA A 211 -5.03 5.46 -32.46
N ALA A 212 -5.80 4.39 -32.63
CA ALA A 212 -5.66 3.47 -33.77
C ALA A 212 -6.01 4.06 -35.15
N GLY A 213 -6.75 5.15 -35.18
CA GLY A 213 -7.18 5.80 -36.45
C GLY A 213 -6.35 7.02 -36.90
N ALA A 214 -5.41 7.49 -36.07
CA ALA A 214 -4.89 8.86 -36.24
C ALA A 214 -3.51 8.98 -36.88
N ILE A 215 -2.66 7.93 -36.95
CA ILE A 215 -1.25 8.09 -37.39
C ILE A 215 -0.76 6.88 -38.20
N PRO A 216 -0.31 7.07 -39.49
CA PRO A 216 0.35 6.03 -40.27
C PRO A 216 1.71 5.63 -39.65
N GLY A 217 1.99 4.36 -39.51
CA GLY A 217 3.23 3.82 -38.86
C GLY A 217 3.13 3.59 -37.37
N PHE A 218 1.98 3.84 -36.75
CA PHE A 218 1.72 3.77 -35.33
C PHE A 218 1.64 2.33 -34.76
N GLN A 219 1.57 1.29 -35.57
CA GLN A 219 1.26 -0.07 -35.10
C GLN A 219 2.29 -0.65 -34.12
N VAL A 220 3.58 -0.49 -34.35
CA VAL A 220 4.62 -1.03 -33.45
C VAL A 220 4.79 -0.15 -32.20
N ALA A 221 4.78 1.17 -32.39
CA ALA A 221 4.88 2.11 -31.28
C ALA A 221 3.63 2.07 -30.38
N SER A 222 2.45 1.77 -30.93
CA SER A 222 1.21 1.61 -30.18
C SER A 222 1.27 0.38 -29.25
N MET A 223 1.84 -0.74 -29.67
CA MET A 223 1.96 -1.93 -28.82
C MET A 223 2.82 -1.70 -27.59
N ILE A 224 3.95 -1.00 -27.74
CA ILE A 224 4.84 -0.65 -26.61
C ILE A 224 4.12 0.32 -25.67
N LEU A 225 3.47 1.32 -26.20
CA LEU A 225 2.72 2.29 -25.41
C LEU A 225 1.59 1.62 -24.63
N VAL A 226 0.85 0.71 -25.28
CA VAL A 226 -0.25 -0.03 -24.65
C VAL A 226 0.24 -0.90 -23.51
N SER A 227 1.30 -1.68 -23.73
CA SER A 227 1.88 -2.52 -22.67
C SER A 227 2.41 -1.69 -21.51
N SER A 228 3.04 -0.55 -21.78
CA SER A 228 3.52 0.40 -20.78
C SER A 228 2.38 1.01 -19.96
N VAL A 229 1.33 1.49 -20.62
CA VAL A 229 0.16 2.05 -19.95
C VAL A 229 -0.60 0.98 -19.17
N LEU A 230 -0.69 -0.24 -19.70
CA LEU A 230 -1.29 -1.38 -18.99
C LEU A 230 -0.55 -1.70 -17.68
N SER A 231 0.76 -1.87 -17.77
CA SER A 231 1.60 -2.14 -16.59
C SER A 231 1.49 -1.00 -15.57
N GLY A 232 1.63 0.24 -16.03
CA GLY A 232 1.48 1.44 -15.21
C GLY A 232 0.11 1.51 -14.54
N SER A 233 -0.97 1.26 -15.27
CA SER A 233 -2.35 1.31 -14.77
C SER A 233 -2.62 0.24 -13.72
N SER A 234 -2.17 -0.99 -13.95
CA SER A 234 -2.34 -2.10 -13.02
C SER A 234 -1.62 -1.83 -11.69
N ASN A 235 -0.37 -1.39 -11.75
CA ASN A 235 0.42 -1.08 -10.56
C ASN A 235 -0.10 0.17 -9.82
N ALA A 236 -0.57 1.18 -10.56
CA ALA A 236 -1.21 2.35 -9.96
C ALA A 236 -2.53 1.96 -9.27
N PHE A 237 -3.37 1.14 -9.89
CA PHE A 237 -4.60 0.66 -9.29
C PHE A 237 -4.35 -0.11 -7.99
N LEU A 238 -3.38 -1.04 -7.99
CA LEU A 238 -2.99 -1.77 -6.78
C LEU A 238 -2.50 -0.81 -5.68
N THR A 239 -1.72 0.22 -6.05
CA THR A 239 -1.23 1.22 -5.11
C THR A 239 -2.37 2.08 -4.54
N LEU A 240 -3.32 2.50 -5.37
CA LEU A 240 -4.54 3.19 -4.92
C LEU A 240 -5.34 2.33 -3.95
N ARG A 241 -5.52 1.04 -4.26
CA ARG A 241 -6.26 0.10 -3.40
C ARG A 241 -5.56 -0.11 -2.07
N VAL A 242 -4.24 -0.30 -2.05
CA VAL A 242 -3.44 -0.39 -0.81
C VAL A 242 -3.63 0.87 0.05
N GLY A 243 -3.52 2.04 -0.56
CA GLY A 243 -3.72 3.32 0.12
C GLY A 243 -5.13 3.48 0.68
N ALA A 244 -6.15 3.16 -0.10
CA ALA A 244 -7.54 3.24 0.35
C ALA A 244 -7.84 2.26 1.51
N ILE A 245 -7.31 1.03 1.47
CA ILE A 245 -7.41 0.07 2.57
C ILE A 245 -6.74 0.64 3.83
N ALA A 246 -5.50 1.11 3.73
CA ALA A 246 -4.77 1.67 4.86
C ALA A 246 -5.50 2.86 5.48
N LYS A 247 -6.05 3.74 4.65
CA LYS A 247 -6.86 4.89 5.05
C LYS A 247 -8.09 4.43 5.83
N GLN A 248 -8.86 3.47 5.32
CA GLN A 248 -10.07 2.99 5.99
C GLN A 248 -9.79 2.37 7.36
N TYR A 249 -8.70 1.63 7.51
CA TYR A 249 -8.29 1.14 8.82
C TYR A 249 -7.93 2.25 9.81
N CYS A 250 -7.38 3.36 9.31
CA CYS A 250 -7.08 4.53 10.16
C CYS A 250 -8.33 5.34 10.54
N LEU A 251 -9.38 5.31 9.71
CA LEU A 251 -10.65 6.03 9.90
C LEU A 251 -11.67 5.27 10.73
N SER A 252 -11.49 3.96 10.93
CA SER A 252 -12.52 3.11 11.55
C SER A 252 -12.67 3.41 13.03
N LEU A 253 -13.90 3.71 13.46
CA LEU A 253 -14.27 3.85 14.87
C LEU A 253 -14.63 2.51 15.52
N THR A 254 -15.01 1.52 14.70
CA THR A 254 -15.27 0.14 15.11
C THR A 254 -14.48 -0.81 14.22
N GLU A 255 -14.34 -2.08 14.62
CA GLU A 255 -13.66 -3.08 13.79
C GLU A 255 -14.37 -3.21 12.42
N PRO A 256 -13.70 -2.83 11.31
CA PRO A 256 -14.39 -2.76 10.03
C PRO A 256 -14.55 -4.16 9.43
N SER A 257 -15.70 -4.41 8.81
CA SER A 257 -15.92 -5.63 8.02
C SER A 257 -14.92 -5.69 6.86
N ARG A 258 -14.19 -6.79 6.76
CA ARG A 258 -13.18 -7.00 5.70
C ARG A 258 -13.77 -6.87 4.30
N ARG A 259 -14.99 -7.37 4.09
CA ARG A 259 -15.70 -7.26 2.80
C ARG A 259 -16.05 -5.81 2.46
N ALA A 260 -16.55 -5.06 3.45
CA ALA A 260 -16.89 -3.64 3.27
C ALA A 260 -15.65 -2.80 2.93
N VAL A 261 -14.53 -3.00 3.66
CA VAL A 261 -13.27 -2.32 3.40
C VAL A 261 -12.77 -2.59 1.98
N ARG A 262 -12.76 -3.85 1.55
CA ARG A 262 -12.30 -4.23 0.20
C ARG A 262 -13.14 -3.59 -0.90
N ARG A 263 -14.48 -3.70 -0.79
CA ARG A 263 -15.41 -3.11 -1.77
C ARG A 263 -15.25 -1.61 -1.86
N SER A 264 -15.23 -0.92 -0.71
CA SER A 264 -15.07 0.53 -0.66
C SER A 264 -13.71 0.97 -1.21
N ALA A 265 -12.63 0.28 -0.86
CA ALA A 265 -11.29 0.56 -1.37
C ALA A 265 -11.19 0.37 -2.89
N THR A 266 -11.82 -0.67 -3.44
CA THR A 266 -11.86 -0.89 -4.90
C THR A 266 -12.63 0.22 -5.62
N ILE A 267 -13.81 0.61 -5.10
CA ILE A 267 -14.59 1.72 -5.66
C ILE A 267 -13.80 3.03 -5.63
N GLU A 268 -13.14 3.31 -4.53
CA GLU A 268 -12.35 4.53 -4.34
C GLU A 268 -11.12 4.54 -5.26
N ALA A 269 -10.40 3.42 -5.35
CA ALA A 269 -9.27 3.24 -6.26
C ALA A 269 -9.68 3.44 -7.72
N THR A 270 -10.81 2.87 -8.14
CA THR A 270 -11.33 3.02 -9.52
C THR A 270 -11.67 4.48 -9.84
N LYS A 271 -12.30 5.21 -8.90
CA LYS A 271 -12.58 6.65 -9.09
C LYS A 271 -11.32 7.48 -9.31
N MET A 272 -10.24 7.15 -8.60
CA MET A 272 -8.97 7.89 -8.70
C MET A 272 -8.15 7.47 -9.93
N LEU A 273 -8.28 6.22 -10.38
CA LEU A 273 -7.48 5.66 -11.48
C LEU A 273 -7.60 6.47 -12.77
N GLY A 274 -8.81 6.88 -13.13
CA GLY A 274 -9.06 7.59 -14.39
C GLY A 274 -8.20 8.84 -14.56
N SER A 275 -8.06 9.66 -13.52
CA SER A 275 -7.21 10.85 -13.56
C SER A 275 -5.72 10.51 -13.67
N ILE A 276 -5.27 9.47 -12.95
CA ILE A 276 -3.86 9.06 -12.95
C ILE A 276 -3.46 8.51 -14.31
N VAL A 277 -4.31 7.68 -14.92
CA VAL A 277 -4.04 7.11 -16.24
C VAL A 277 -4.03 8.21 -17.30
N ALA A 278 -4.96 9.15 -17.24
CA ALA A 278 -5.00 10.28 -18.17
C ALA A 278 -3.74 11.15 -18.10
N ASP A 279 -3.36 11.57 -16.87
CA ASP A 279 -2.18 12.43 -16.65
C ASP A 279 -0.87 11.66 -16.87
N GLY A 280 -0.82 10.40 -16.46
CA GLY A 280 0.34 9.53 -16.58
C GLY A 280 0.63 9.17 -18.04
N SER A 281 -0.39 8.83 -18.83
CA SER A 281 -0.24 8.50 -20.24
C SER A 281 0.31 9.70 -21.04
N ARG A 282 -0.13 10.92 -20.71
CA ARG A 282 0.41 12.15 -21.32
C ARG A 282 1.91 12.30 -21.04
N LYS A 283 2.35 12.03 -19.80
CA LYS A 283 3.76 12.13 -19.40
C LYS A 283 4.62 11.03 -20.05
N VAL A 284 4.14 9.80 -20.06
CA VAL A 284 4.83 8.65 -20.69
C VAL A 284 5.01 8.91 -22.18
N TYR A 285 3.95 9.37 -22.84
CA TYR A 285 4.02 9.70 -24.26
C TYR A 285 5.00 10.85 -24.53
N GLY A 286 4.94 11.94 -23.79
CA GLY A 286 5.87 13.06 -23.92
C GLY A 286 7.33 12.67 -23.71
N ALA A 287 7.61 11.67 -22.84
CA ALA A 287 8.95 11.14 -22.64
C ALA A 287 9.44 10.25 -23.79
N LEU A 288 8.51 9.55 -24.47
CA LEU A 288 8.85 8.67 -25.59
C LEU A 288 8.89 9.39 -26.94
N TRP A 289 8.23 10.54 -27.08
CA TRP A 289 8.05 11.23 -28.36
C TRP A 289 8.15 12.75 -28.24
N SER A 290 9.31 13.30 -28.47
CA SER A 290 9.59 14.74 -28.31
C SER A 290 9.19 15.64 -29.52
N SER A 291 8.40 15.18 -30.50
CA SER A 291 8.30 15.91 -31.78
C SER A 291 6.92 16.12 -32.39
N SER A 292 5.85 16.34 -31.65
CA SER A 292 4.65 16.96 -32.29
C SER A 292 3.58 17.35 -31.26
N GLN A 293 3.54 18.60 -30.84
CA GLN A 293 2.70 19.05 -29.73
C GLN A 293 1.21 19.31 -30.06
N SER A 294 0.85 19.80 -31.21
CA SER A 294 -0.50 20.34 -31.44
C SER A 294 -1.61 19.31 -31.75
N THR A 295 -1.30 18.25 -32.49
CA THR A 295 -2.27 17.17 -32.81
C THR A 295 -2.55 16.29 -31.60
N MET A 296 -1.65 16.28 -30.67
CA MET A 296 -1.62 15.43 -29.48
C MET A 296 -2.54 15.89 -28.36
N GLU A 297 -2.67 17.20 -28.18
CA GLU A 297 -3.48 17.79 -27.12
C GLU A 297 -4.97 17.43 -27.26
N ASN A 298 -5.46 17.39 -28.50
CA ASN A 298 -6.82 17.00 -28.83
C ASN A 298 -7.07 15.50 -28.59
N ILE A 299 -6.10 14.64 -28.96
CA ILE A 299 -6.17 13.18 -28.72
C ILE A 299 -6.19 12.88 -27.24
N PHE A 300 -5.33 13.53 -26.46
CA PHE A 300 -5.29 13.30 -25.00
C PHE A 300 -6.52 13.83 -24.26
N THR A 301 -7.14 14.90 -24.76
CA THR A 301 -8.39 15.42 -24.20
C THR A 301 -9.53 14.42 -24.40
N ASP A 302 -9.64 13.82 -25.56
CA ASP A 302 -10.64 12.78 -25.87
C ASP A 302 -10.38 11.51 -25.08
N ILE A 303 -9.13 11.03 -25.01
CA ILE A 303 -8.72 9.90 -24.18
C ILE A 303 -9.08 10.13 -22.70
N SER A 304 -8.75 11.30 -22.18
CA SER A 304 -9.04 11.68 -20.79
C SER A 304 -10.53 11.65 -20.47
N ALA A 305 -11.37 12.17 -21.36
CA ALA A 305 -12.83 12.15 -21.22
C ALA A 305 -13.38 10.71 -21.23
N ARG A 306 -12.92 9.88 -22.18
CA ARG A 306 -13.34 8.46 -22.28
C ARG A 306 -12.94 7.65 -21.05
N ILE A 307 -11.72 7.81 -20.57
CA ILE A 307 -11.24 7.12 -19.33
C ILE A 307 -12.12 7.50 -18.14
N LYS A 308 -12.45 8.78 -17.96
CA LYS A 308 -13.33 9.24 -16.89
C LYS A 308 -14.71 8.58 -16.96
N ASN A 309 -15.30 8.51 -18.16
CA ASN A 309 -16.61 7.89 -18.39
C ASN A 309 -16.57 6.38 -18.08
N VAL A 310 -15.55 5.67 -18.55
CA VAL A 310 -15.36 4.24 -18.28
C VAL A 310 -15.18 3.98 -16.79
N CYS A 311 -14.35 4.77 -16.10
CA CYS A 311 -14.19 4.62 -14.64
C CYS A 311 -15.50 4.91 -13.88
N ALA A 312 -16.30 5.87 -14.33
CA ALA A 312 -17.62 6.16 -13.75
C ALA A 312 -18.59 4.98 -13.95
N ASP A 313 -18.63 4.37 -15.14
CA ASP A 313 -19.46 3.19 -15.42
C ASP A 313 -19.05 1.98 -14.57
N ILE A 314 -17.76 1.70 -14.46
CA ILE A 314 -17.23 0.65 -13.60
C ILE A 314 -17.67 0.88 -12.14
N VAL A 315 -17.51 2.09 -11.63
CA VAL A 315 -17.95 2.46 -10.26
C VAL A 315 -19.45 2.22 -10.08
N ASN A 316 -20.27 2.58 -11.07
CA ASN A 316 -21.72 2.37 -11.00
C ASN A 316 -22.07 0.87 -10.99
N ARG A 317 -21.40 0.04 -11.80
CA ARG A 317 -21.57 -1.43 -11.76
C ARG A 317 -21.22 -2.02 -10.40
N PHE A 318 -20.16 -1.57 -9.75
CA PHE A 318 -19.80 -2.01 -8.40
C PHE A 318 -20.81 -1.57 -7.34
N LYS A 319 -21.46 -0.40 -7.50
CA LYS A 319 -22.50 0.07 -6.58
C LYS A 319 -23.80 -0.73 -6.70
N THR A 320 -24.16 -1.11 -7.92
CA THR A 320 -25.45 -1.77 -8.22
C THR A 320 -25.40 -3.30 -8.07
N ARG A 321 -24.21 -3.91 -7.87
CA ARG A 321 -24.10 -5.35 -7.62
C ARG A 321 -24.78 -5.70 -6.31
N PRO A 322 -25.84 -6.55 -6.30
CA PRO A 322 -26.61 -6.90 -5.11
C PRO A 322 -25.74 -7.50 -4.01
N GLN A 323 -26.13 -7.22 -2.76
CA GLN A 323 -25.45 -7.78 -1.57
C GLN A 323 -25.75 -9.28 -1.36
N ASP A 324 -26.54 -9.89 -2.25
CA ASP A 324 -27.04 -11.26 -2.11
C ASP A 324 -26.01 -12.27 -2.58
N ARG A 325 -25.26 -12.76 -1.61
CA ARG A 325 -24.81 -14.16 -1.43
C ARG A 325 -23.96 -14.21 -0.19
N GLU A 326 -24.64 -14.23 0.98
CA GLU A 326 -24.05 -14.86 2.15
C GLU A 326 -24.33 -16.35 2.06
N PRO A 327 -23.35 -17.22 2.23
CA PRO A 327 -23.55 -18.54 2.74
C PRO A 327 -23.63 -18.53 4.26
#